data_e3d94be08e840104cf30fb4f0437eade
#
_entry.id   e3d94be08e840104cf30fb4f0437eade
#
_cell.length_a   1.000
_cell.length_b   1.000
_cell.length_c   1.000
_cell.angle_alpha   90.00
_cell.angle_beta   90.00
_cell.angle_gamma   90.00
#
_symmetry.space_group_name_H-M   'P 1'
#
loop_
_entity.id
_entity.type
_entity.pdbx_description
1 polymer ?
#
loop_
_entity_poly.entity_id
_entity_poly.type
_entity_poly.pdbx_seq_one_letter_code
_entity_poly.pdbx_strand_id
1 'polypeptide(L)'
;MLLRSRVRALRHGVLATAVVLFVCSVVAFFSWLSYSDDRDLLSSMTSREVGSVVSFDGGAVEVRWPSGSARVPYEDGDRVVGKQTQVAFDPADPSRAVIPGADLLLETDRALGGVTFSVAVALLVVLAGLVRLLLAVRSVRAEPVTASVRRIRVQSGLMVRSWLEIDGRVERWLPVYYDPVLVTLPSPVDVELRGGRVVVADGVTIYPSGRPVHKHPRGRRVDNPAQPDPETRAPRGLLAQLRVDAVFLVPAPIVGLFWAYVDGSGFTGWITATVIAAALGLWWGAFRGSDPS
;
A
#
# COMPACT_ATOMS: atom_id res chain seq x y z
N MET A 1 -31.82 -4.30 -9.57
CA MET A 1 -31.59 -5.02 -8.30
C MET A 1 -30.40 -5.98 -8.38
N LEU A 2 -30.21 -6.72 -9.48
CA LEU A 2 -29.12 -7.71 -9.68
C LEU A 2 -27.67 -7.15 -9.69
N LEU A 3 -27.46 -5.91 -10.17
CA LEU A 3 -26.12 -5.27 -10.17
C LEU A 3 -25.64 -4.83 -8.78
N ARG A 4 -26.56 -4.51 -7.85
CA ARG A 4 -26.21 -4.06 -6.49
C ARG A 4 -25.63 -5.19 -5.60
N SER A 5 -26.08 -6.43 -5.78
CA SER A 5 -25.58 -7.58 -5.02
C SER A 5 -24.19 -8.03 -5.49
N ARG A 6 -23.92 -8.00 -6.82
CA ARG A 6 -22.63 -8.43 -7.39
C ARG A 6 -21.43 -7.55 -7.01
N VAL A 7 -21.67 -6.28 -6.73
CA VAL A 7 -20.62 -5.29 -6.41
C VAL A 7 -20.29 -5.26 -4.91
N ARG A 8 -21.13 -5.81 -4.04
CA ARG A 8 -21.02 -5.64 -2.60
C ARG A 8 -19.75 -6.25 -1.99
N ALA A 9 -19.45 -7.50 -2.33
CA ALA A 9 -18.26 -8.20 -1.82
C ALA A 9 -16.95 -7.57 -2.32
N LEU A 10 -16.96 -7.00 -3.55
CA LEU A 10 -15.79 -6.33 -4.13
C LEU A 10 -15.66 -4.86 -3.70
N ARG A 11 -16.74 -4.25 -3.20
CA ARG A 11 -16.79 -2.82 -2.85
C ARG A 11 -15.70 -2.40 -1.88
N HIS A 12 -15.45 -3.20 -0.86
CA HIS A 12 -14.43 -2.92 0.14
C HIS A 12 -13.02 -2.92 -0.48
N GLY A 13 -12.69 -3.93 -1.26
CA GLY A 13 -11.41 -4.00 -1.97
C GLY A 13 -11.21 -2.86 -2.97
N VAL A 14 -12.26 -2.46 -3.70
CA VAL A 14 -12.21 -1.32 -4.64
C VAL A 14 -11.97 -0.01 -3.89
N LEU A 15 -12.67 0.23 -2.79
CA LEU A 15 -12.50 1.44 -1.98
C LEU A 15 -11.09 1.50 -1.37
N ALA A 16 -10.59 0.39 -0.80
CA ALA A 16 -9.25 0.34 -0.26
C ALA A 16 -8.18 0.60 -1.35
N THR A 17 -8.39 0.06 -2.56
CA THR A 17 -7.53 0.36 -3.71
C THR A 17 -7.58 1.85 -4.08
N ALA A 18 -8.77 2.45 -4.12
CA ALA A 18 -8.92 3.88 -4.40
C ALA A 18 -8.23 4.75 -3.36
N VAL A 19 -8.27 4.38 -2.08
CA VAL A 19 -7.55 5.08 -1.01
C VAL A 19 -6.04 5.03 -1.23
N VAL A 20 -5.47 3.85 -1.55
CA VAL A 20 -4.02 3.76 -1.84
C VAL A 20 -3.65 4.62 -3.04
N LEU A 21 -4.42 4.54 -4.14
CA LEU A 21 -4.14 5.32 -5.34
C LEU A 21 -4.24 6.82 -5.07
N PHE A 22 -5.21 7.26 -4.28
CA PHE A 22 -5.34 8.66 -3.86
C PHE A 22 -4.13 9.11 -3.05
N VAL A 23 -3.74 8.34 -2.02
CA VAL A 23 -2.55 8.66 -1.20
C VAL A 23 -1.29 8.71 -2.06
N CYS A 24 -1.04 7.72 -2.91
CA CYS A 24 0.10 7.71 -3.82
C CYS A 24 0.07 8.91 -4.78
N SER A 25 -1.10 9.29 -5.30
CA SER A 25 -1.23 10.45 -6.19
C SER A 25 -0.90 11.76 -5.47
N VAL A 26 -1.37 11.94 -4.24
CA VAL A 26 -1.08 13.11 -3.42
C VAL A 26 0.42 13.21 -3.11
N VAL A 27 1.03 12.11 -2.66
CA VAL A 27 2.46 12.08 -2.37
C VAL A 27 3.29 12.34 -3.62
N ALA A 28 2.97 11.65 -4.73
CA ALA A 28 3.67 11.86 -6.00
C ALA A 28 3.55 13.30 -6.50
N PHE A 29 2.39 13.92 -6.34
CA PHE A 29 2.16 15.30 -6.75
C PHE A 29 3.02 16.29 -5.95
N PHE A 30 3.01 16.21 -4.62
CA PHE A 30 3.83 17.10 -3.80
C PHE A 30 5.33 16.85 -3.97
N SER A 31 5.75 15.59 -4.08
CA SER A 31 7.13 15.25 -4.39
C SER A 31 7.56 15.76 -5.76
N TRP A 32 6.67 15.73 -6.77
CA TRP A 32 6.94 16.28 -8.08
C TRP A 32 7.09 17.81 -8.07
N LEU A 33 6.25 18.51 -7.31
CA LEU A 33 6.39 19.97 -7.15
C LEU A 33 7.75 20.32 -6.54
N SER A 34 8.11 19.69 -5.43
CA SER A 34 9.42 19.90 -4.79
C SER A 34 10.56 19.60 -5.78
N TYR A 35 10.50 18.46 -6.46
CA TYR A 35 11.51 18.08 -7.45
C TYR A 35 11.62 19.09 -8.59
N SER A 36 10.49 19.63 -9.11
CA SER A 36 10.51 20.60 -10.19
C SER A 36 11.14 21.94 -9.76
N ASP A 37 10.81 22.41 -8.56
CA ASP A 37 11.34 23.66 -8.01
C ASP A 37 12.86 23.55 -7.78
N ASP A 38 13.32 22.45 -7.16
CA ASP A 38 14.73 22.18 -6.93
C ASP A 38 15.51 22.04 -8.24
N ARG A 39 14.93 21.35 -9.22
CA ARG A 39 15.53 21.16 -10.54
C ARG A 39 15.68 22.48 -11.30
N ASP A 40 14.69 23.35 -11.24
CA ASP A 40 14.73 24.67 -11.88
C ASP A 40 15.84 25.51 -11.24
N LEU A 41 15.97 25.47 -9.91
CA LEU A 41 17.06 26.13 -9.20
C LEU A 41 18.43 25.54 -9.61
N LEU A 42 18.59 24.23 -9.63
CA LEU A 42 19.83 23.57 -10.05
C LEU A 42 20.17 23.86 -11.53
N SER A 43 19.17 24.01 -12.39
CA SER A 43 19.36 24.29 -13.81
C SER A 43 19.91 25.69 -14.07
N SER A 44 19.70 26.67 -13.16
CA SER A 44 20.29 28.00 -13.24
C SER A 44 21.78 27.99 -12.92
N MET A 45 22.30 26.99 -12.19
CA MET A 45 23.70 26.87 -11.78
C MET A 45 24.59 26.31 -12.89
N THR A 46 24.84 27.10 -13.92
CA THR A 46 25.55 26.64 -15.13
C THR A 46 27.07 26.78 -15.07
N SER A 47 27.59 27.60 -14.18
CA SER A 47 29.03 27.83 -13.99
C SER A 47 29.62 26.89 -12.95
N ARG A 48 30.87 26.47 -13.17
CA ARG A 48 31.57 25.58 -12.26
C ARG A 48 33.00 26.06 -12.01
N GLU A 49 33.37 26.13 -10.73
CA GLU A 49 34.72 26.46 -10.30
C GLU A 49 35.16 25.57 -9.14
N VAL A 50 36.47 25.54 -8.89
CA VAL A 50 36.98 24.85 -7.68
C VAL A 50 37.03 25.88 -6.55
N GLY A 51 36.32 25.59 -5.48
CA GLY A 51 36.30 26.40 -4.28
C GLY A 51 36.84 25.67 -3.07
N SER A 52 36.90 26.35 -1.94
CA SER A 52 37.26 25.79 -0.63
C SER A 52 36.15 26.05 0.39
N VAL A 53 35.88 25.11 1.24
CA VAL A 53 34.97 25.28 2.36
C VAL A 53 35.72 25.97 3.48
N VAL A 54 35.28 27.18 3.83
CA VAL A 54 36.00 28.06 4.79
C VAL A 54 35.54 27.83 6.22
N SER A 55 34.24 27.75 6.41
CA SER A 55 33.62 27.60 7.74
C SER A 55 32.32 26.81 7.67
N PHE A 56 31.88 26.30 8.83
CA PHE A 56 30.56 25.74 9.04
C PHE A 56 29.91 26.41 10.23
N ASP A 57 28.71 26.92 10.04
CA ASP A 57 27.93 27.54 11.10
C ASP A 57 26.43 27.41 10.83
N GLY A 58 25.67 27.02 11.86
CA GLY A 58 24.21 26.98 11.83
C GLY A 58 23.62 26.13 10.71
N GLY A 59 24.21 24.94 10.40
CA GLY A 59 23.69 24.03 9.38
C GLY A 59 24.00 24.44 7.93
N ALA A 60 24.99 25.34 7.72
CA ALA A 60 25.44 25.74 6.40
C ALA A 60 26.96 25.90 6.37
N VAL A 61 27.56 25.59 5.23
CA VAL A 61 28.98 25.83 4.95
C VAL A 61 29.16 27.12 4.15
N GLU A 62 30.16 27.90 4.52
CA GLU A 62 30.65 29.01 3.69
C GLU A 62 31.66 28.46 2.69
N VAL A 63 31.35 28.61 1.40
CA VAL A 63 32.24 28.17 0.31
C VAL A 63 32.74 29.38 -0.43
N ARG A 64 34.04 29.43 -0.70
CA ARG A 64 34.69 30.52 -1.43
C ARG A 64 35.42 29.99 -2.65
N TRP A 65 35.23 30.65 -3.78
CA TRP A 65 35.89 30.33 -5.05
C TRP A 65 36.38 31.61 -5.74
N PRO A 66 37.17 31.57 -6.82
CA PRO A 66 37.79 32.74 -7.42
C PRO A 66 36.84 33.86 -7.80
N SER A 67 35.64 33.52 -8.28
CA SER A 67 34.65 34.52 -8.73
C SER A 67 33.61 34.92 -7.68
N GLY A 68 33.58 34.28 -6.49
CA GLY A 68 32.58 34.59 -5.46
C GLY A 68 32.63 33.75 -4.19
N SER A 69 31.60 33.92 -3.38
CA SER A 69 31.34 33.07 -2.19
C SER A 69 29.86 32.91 -1.96
N ALA A 70 29.46 31.78 -1.37
CA ALA A 70 28.09 31.52 -0.98
C ALA A 70 28.01 30.74 0.32
N ARG A 71 26.85 30.84 0.98
CA ARG A 71 26.49 30.03 2.11
C ARG A 71 25.55 28.90 1.62
N VAL A 72 26.03 27.66 1.69
CA VAL A 72 25.35 26.47 1.17
C VAL A 72 24.84 25.63 2.33
N PRO A 73 23.54 25.36 2.43
CA PRO A 73 23.00 24.42 3.42
C PRO A 73 23.65 23.05 3.31
N TYR A 74 24.12 22.51 4.45
CA TYR A 74 24.88 21.27 4.51
C TYR A 74 24.78 20.63 5.89
N GLU A 75 24.23 19.43 5.98
CA GLU A 75 23.93 18.79 7.27
C GLU A 75 25.19 18.42 8.08
N ASP A 76 26.23 17.90 7.46
CA ASP A 76 27.47 17.39 8.07
C ASP A 76 28.70 18.28 7.76
N GLY A 77 28.53 19.61 7.81
CA GLY A 77 29.50 20.59 7.35
C GLY A 77 30.87 20.56 8.03
N ASP A 78 30.94 20.14 9.30
CA ASP A 78 32.22 20.04 10.04
C ASP A 78 33.25 19.15 9.33
N ARG A 79 32.79 18.11 8.66
CA ARG A 79 33.65 17.12 7.97
C ARG A 79 34.28 17.66 6.68
N VAL A 80 33.75 18.74 6.13
CA VAL A 80 34.19 19.30 4.85
C VAL A 80 34.95 20.61 4.97
N VAL A 81 34.99 21.23 6.15
CA VAL A 81 35.76 22.47 6.40
C VAL A 81 37.24 22.26 6.05
N GLY A 82 37.81 23.21 5.33
CA GLY A 82 39.19 23.18 4.85
C GLY A 82 39.43 22.35 3.58
N LYS A 83 38.42 21.66 3.05
CA LYS A 83 38.53 20.85 1.84
C LYS A 83 38.24 21.68 0.58
N GLN A 84 38.92 21.32 -0.51
CA GLN A 84 38.57 21.80 -1.84
C GLN A 84 37.42 20.99 -2.41
N THR A 85 36.48 21.65 -3.08
CA THR A 85 35.30 21.06 -3.69
C THR A 85 34.92 21.75 -4.99
N GLN A 86 34.22 21.05 -5.85
CA GLN A 86 33.59 21.70 -7.01
C GLN A 86 32.37 22.49 -6.57
N VAL A 87 32.25 23.71 -7.03
CA VAL A 87 31.12 24.60 -6.79
C VAL A 87 30.41 24.79 -8.11
N ALA A 88 29.11 24.48 -8.17
CA ALA A 88 28.26 24.92 -9.27
C ALA A 88 27.47 26.13 -8.78
N PHE A 89 27.39 27.20 -9.59
CA PHE A 89 26.73 28.43 -9.21
C PHE A 89 26.03 29.10 -10.39
N ASP A 90 25.07 29.96 -10.06
CA ASP A 90 24.39 30.82 -11.04
C ASP A 90 25.28 31.99 -11.38
N PRO A 91 25.72 32.17 -12.65
CA PRO A 91 26.55 33.32 -13.04
C PRO A 91 25.84 34.67 -12.88
N ALA A 92 24.49 34.71 -12.90
CA ALA A 92 23.72 35.92 -12.67
C ALA A 92 23.58 36.26 -11.19
N ASP A 93 23.62 35.24 -10.30
CA ASP A 93 23.53 35.40 -8.86
C ASP A 93 24.49 34.39 -8.16
N PRO A 94 25.76 34.76 -7.95
CA PRO A 94 26.74 33.88 -7.33
C PRO A 94 26.42 33.46 -5.89
N SER A 95 25.46 34.12 -5.22
CA SER A 95 24.98 33.65 -3.90
C SER A 95 24.24 32.33 -3.98
N ARG A 96 23.73 31.95 -5.16
CA ARG A 96 23.10 30.66 -5.45
C ARG A 96 24.16 29.70 -5.93
N ALA A 97 24.61 28.86 -5.02
CA ALA A 97 25.63 27.86 -5.30
C ALA A 97 25.29 26.52 -4.64
N VAL A 98 25.82 25.44 -5.21
CA VAL A 98 25.70 24.09 -4.69
C VAL A 98 27.05 23.39 -4.75
N ILE A 99 27.30 22.54 -3.77
CA ILE A 99 28.47 21.63 -3.72
C ILE A 99 28.00 20.18 -3.60
N PRO A 100 28.83 19.18 -3.97
CA PRO A 100 28.51 17.80 -3.76
C PRO A 100 28.15 17.51 -2.30
N GLY A 101 27.00 16.85 -2.07
CA GLY A 101 26.48 16.51 -0.75
C GLY A 101 25.69 17.64 -0.07
N ALA A 102 25.46 18.79 -0.72
CA ALA A 102 24.59 19.85 -0.20
C ALA A 102 23.13 19.36 -0.05
N ASP A 103 22.42 19.93 0.92
CA ASP A 103 21.06 19.55 1.26
C ASP A 103 20.10 19.63 0.05
N LEU A 104 20.26 20.63 -0.81
CA LEU A 104 19.46 20.78 -2.04
C LEU A 104 19.54 19.54 -2.94
N LEU A 105 20.73 18.92 -3.10
CA LEU A 105 20.87 17.70 -3.90
C LEU A 105 20.20 16.49 -3.24
N LEU A 106 20.33 16.39 -1.91
CA LEU A 106 19.69 15.32 -1.15
C LEU A 106 18.17 15.45 -1.18
N GLU A 107 17.64 16.66 -1.06
CA GLU A 107 16.21 16.95 -1.15
C GLU A 107 15.65 16.64 -2.54
N THR A 108 16.36 17.02 -3.60
CA THR A 108 16.02 16.67 -4.99
C THR A 108 15.94 15.15 -5.19
N ASP A 109 16.93 14.40 -4.70
CA ASP A 109 16.96 12.94 -4.79
C ASP A 109 15.83 12.29 -3.97
N ARG A 110 15.54 12.81 -2.77
CA ARG A 110 14.40 12.36 -1.94
C ARG A 110 13.06 12.64 -2.62
N ALA A 111 12.90 13.80 -3.23
CA ALA A 111 11.69 14.15 -3.95
C ALA A 111 11.46 13.22 -5.15
N LEU A 112 12.50 12.96 -5.96
CA LEU A 112 12.43 11.99 -7.06
C LEU A 112 12.14 10.57 -6.54
N GLY A 113 12.75 10.17 -5.42
CA GLY A 113 12.48 8.93 -4.71
C GLY A 113 11.01 8.81 -4.31
N GLY A 114 10.41 9.88 -3.77
CA GLY A 114 8.99 9.94 -3.40
C GLY A 114 8.06 9.72 -4.59
N VAL A 115 8.35 10.33 -5.75
CA VAL A 115 7.58 10.12 -6.99
C VAL A 115 7.69 8.66 -7.44
N THR A 116 8.91 8.16 -7.60
CA THR A 116 9.14 6.81 -8.13
C THR A 116 8.56 5.73 -7.24
N PHE A 117 8.70 5.86 -5.93
CA PHE A 117 8.12 4.93 -4.95
C PHE A 117 6.60 4.94 -5.02
N SER A 118 5.96 6.11 -5.03
CA SER A 118 4.51 6.24 -5.08
C SER A 118 3.94 5.64 -6.37
N VAL A 119 4.58 5.89 -7.52
CA VAL A 119 4.20 5.30 -8.81
C VAL A 119 4.36 3.78 -8.79
N ALA A 120 5.46 3.26 -8.25
CA ALA A 120 5.69 1.82 -8.15
C ALA A 120 4.63 1.13 -7.28
N VAL A 121 4.27 1.71 -6.13
CA VAL A 121 3.20 1.21 -5.25
C VAL A 121 1.86 1.23 -5.97
N ALA A 122 1.50 2.33 -6.63
CA ALA A 122 0.25 2.46 -7.38
C ALA A 122 0.15 1.39 -8.49
N LEU A 123 1.21 1.21 -9.28
CA LEU A 123 1.27 0.18 -10.32
C LEU A 123 1.12 -1.23 -9.77
N LEU A 124 1.79 -1.54 -8.66
CA LEU A 124 1.70 -2.85 -8.01
C LEU A 124 0.27 -3.15 -7.54
N VAL A 125 -0.38 -2.17 -6.91
CA VAL A 125 -1.76 -2.30 -6.41
C VAL A 125 -2.75 -2.48 -7.57
N VAL A 126 -2.61 -1.69 -8.64
CA VAL A 126 -3.44 -1.81 -9.86
C VAL A 126 -3.22 -3.17 -10.52
N LEU A 127 -1.98 -3.60 -10.71
CA LEU A 127 -1.66 -4.90 -11.31
C LEU A 127 -2.25 -6.06 -10.50
N ALA A 128 -2.11 -6.02 -9.17
CA ALA A 128 -2.69 -7.03 -8.31
C ALA A 128 -4.22 -7.09 -8.44
N GLY A 129 -4.89 -5.92 -8.51
CA GLY A 129 -6.33 -5.80 -8.74
C GLY A 129 -6.75 -6.36 -10.10
N LEU A 130 -6.03 -6.00 -11.16
CA LEU A 130 -6.30 -6.49 -12.54
C LEU A 130 -6.14 -8.00 -12.65
N VAL A 131 -5.08 -8.57 -12.09
CA VAL A 131 -4.87 -10.03 -12.07
C VAL A 131 -6.06 -10.73 -11.40
N ARG A 132 -6.53 -10.22 -10.25
CA ARG A 132 -7.70 -10.80 -9.59
C ARG A 132 -8.98 -10.66 -10.38
N LEU A 133 -9.21 -9.50 -10.97
CA LEU A 133 -10.38 -9.27 -11.83
C LEU A 133 -10.40 -10.23 -13.02
N LEU A 134 -9.28 -10.38 -13.72
CA LEU A 134 -9.15 -11.31 -14.83
C LEU A 134 -9.42 -12.75 -14.42
N LEU A 135 -8.88 -13.19 -13.29
CA LEU A 135 -9.12 -14.54 -12.76
C LEU A 135 -10.58 -14.73 -12.36
N ALA A 136 -11.23 -13.73 -11.77
CA ALA A 136 -12.65 -13.78 -11.41
C ALA A 136 -13.54 -13.86 -12.65
N VAL A 137 -13.29 -13.01 -13.66
CA VAL A 137 -14.06 -13.01 -14.93
C VAL A 137 -13.94 -14.35 -15.66
N ARG A 138 -12.73 -14.91 -15.73
CA ARG A 138 -12.54 -16.25 -16.34
C ARG A 138 -13.32 -17.33 -15.60
N SER A 139 -13.30 -17.30 -14.26
CA SER A 139 -13.99 -18.30 -13.44
C SER A 139 -15.53 -18.20 -13.54
N VAL A 140 -16.08 -16.98 -13.60
CA VAL A 140 -17.53 -16.77 -13.73
C VAL A 140 -18.08 -17.35 -15.06
N ARG A 141 -17.26 -17.35 -16.11
CA ARG A 141 -17.65 -17.88 -17.44
C ARG A 141 -17.53 -19.39 -17.57
N ALA A 142 -16.92 -20.07 -16.61
CA ALA A 142 -16.76 -21.51 -16.63
C ALA A 142 -18.09 -22.22 -16.33
N GLU A 143 -18.21 -23.46 -16.81
CA GLU A 143 -19.37 -24.30 -16.54
C GLU A 143 -19.56 -24.54 -15.05
N PRO A 144 -20.80 -24.52 -14.56
CA PRO A 144 -21.12 -24.77 -13.17
C PRO A 144 -21.00 -26.25 -12.84
N VAL A 145 -20.49 -26.53 -11.65
CA VAL A 145 -20.43 -27.87 -11.07
C VAL A 145 -20.99 -27.80 -9.64
N THR A 146 -21.89 -28.71 -9.29
CA THR A 146 -22.39 -28.81 -7.91
C THR A 146 -21.29 -29.37 -6.99
N ALA A 147 -21.07 -28.70 -5.89
CA ALA A 147 -20.11 -29.12 -4.86
C ALA A 147 -20.68 -28.88 -3.46
N SER A 148 -20.43 -29.81 -2.56
CA SER A 148 -20.72 -29.63 -1.15
C SER A 148 -19.63 -28.77 -0.52
N VAL A 149 -20.01 -27.72 0.18
CA VAL A 149 -19.07 -26.81 0.85
C VAL A 149 -19.42 -26.62 2.30
N ARG A 150 -18.38 -26.34 3.09
CA ARG A 150 -18.48 -26.02 4.50
C ARG A 150 -17.78 -24.70 4.76
N ARG A 151 -18.47 -23.72 5.36
CA ARG A 151 -17.82 -22.46 5.72
C ARG A 151 -17.05 -22.63 7.03
N ILE A 152 -15.81 -22.18 7.02
CA ILE A 152 -14.95 -22.13 8.18
C ILE A 152 -14.34 -20.73 8.29
N ARG A 153 -14.52 -20.12 9.44
CA ARG A 153 -13.86 -18.87 9.79
C ARG A 153 -12.53 -19.17 10.46
N VAL A 154 -11.45 -18.64 9.93
CA VAL A 154 -10.10 -18.87 10.45
C VAL A 154 -9.47 -17.57 10.89
N GLN A 155 -9.05 -17.52 12.15
CA GLN A 155 -8.24 -16.44 12.69
C GLN A 155 -6.78 -16.86 12.71
N SER A 156 -5.94 -16.16 11.94
CA SER A 156 -4.50 -16.37 11.88
C SER A 156 -3.79 -15.06 12.25
N GLY A 157 -3.25 -14.99 13.45
CA GLY A 157 -2.72 -13.75 14.01
C GLY A 157 -3.81 -12.68 14.10
N LEU A 158 -3.55 -11.51 13.50
CA LEU A 158 -4.47 -10.37 13.48
C LEU A 158 -5.54 -10.47 12.38
N MET A 159 -5.41 -11.42 11.45
CA MET A 159 -6.33 -11.55 10.32
C MET A 159 -7.38 -12.62 10.56
N VAL A 160 -8.64 -12.25 10.38
CA VAL A 160 -9.78 -13.15 10.35
C VAL A 160 -10.29 -13.27 8.91
N ARG A 161 -10.49 -14.50 8.42
CA ARG A 161 -10.92 -14.77 7.03
C ARG A 161 -11.95 -15.87 6.96
N SER A 162 -12.89 -15.74 6.01
CA SER A 162 -13.75 -16.84 5.58
C SER A 162 -13.05 -17.76 4.60
N TRP A 163 -13.21 -19.04 4.83
CA TRP A 163 -12.78 -20.13 3.95
C TRP A 163 -13.96 -21.03 3.64
N LEU A 164 -13.99 -21.54 2.44
CA LEU A 164 -14.88 -22.62 2.04
C LEU A 164 -14.05 -23.90 1.86
N GLU A 165 -14.32 -24.87 2.68
CA GLU A 165 -13.87 -26.22 2.48
C GLU A 165 -14.76 -26.84 1.40
N ILE A 166 -14.16 -27.29 0.31
CA ILE A 166 -14.85 -27.89 -0.82
C ILE A 166 -14.61 -29.39 -0.73
N ASP A 167 -15.69 -30.14 -0.54
CA ASP A 167 -15.66 -31.59 -0.49
C ASP A 167 -15.37 -32.19 -1.87
N GLY A 168 -14.60 -33.26 -1.95
CA GLY A 168 -14.22 -33.93 -3.18
C GLY A 168 -13.14 -35.00 -2.98
N ARG A 169 -12.64 -35.58 -4.09
CA ARG A 169 -11.54 -36.57 -4.01
C ARG A 169 -10.30 -36.08 -3.27
N VAL A 170 -10.06 -34.78 -3.30
CA VAL A 170 -9.03 -34.09 -2.53
C VAL A 170 -9.67 -32.85 -1.94
N GLU A 171 -9.62 -32.72 -0.63
CA GLU A 171 -10.09 -31.53 0.08
C GLU A 171 -9.40 -30.28 -0.42
N ARG A 172 -10.17 -29.25 -0.70
CA ARG A 172 -9.69 -27.94 -1.14
C ARG A 172 -10.24 -26.83 -0.27
N TRP A 173 -9.38 -25.92 0.11
CA TRP A 173 -9.68 -24.77 0.95
C TRP A 173 -9.63 -23.51 0.09
N LEU A 174 -10.79 -22.87 -0.11
CA LEU A 174 -10.92 -21.67 -0.91
C LEU A 174 -11.11 -20.46 0.00
N PRO A 175 -10.16 -19.51 0.06
CA PRO A 175 -10.39 -18.27 0.78
C PRO A 175 -11.33 -17.39 -0.04
N VAL A 176 -12.36 -16.82 0.60
CA VAL A 176 -13.39 -16.01 -0.05
C VAL A 176 -13.49 -14.63 0.57
N TYR A 177 -13.99 -13.67 -0.23
CA TYR A 177 -14.39 -12.39 0.31
C TYR A 177 -15.63 -12.53 1.17
N TYR A 178 -15.66 -11.78 2.26
CA TYR A 178 -16.81 -11.79 3.14
C TYR A 178 -18.06 -11.29 2.43
N ASP A 179 -19.11 -12.08 2.51
CA ASP A 179 -20.47 -11.69 2.20
C ASP A 179 -21.38 -12.12 3.35
N PRO A 180 -22.40 -11.33 3.74
CA PRO A 180 -23.33 -11.69 4.82
C PRO A 180 -24.00 -13.05 4.65
N VAL A 181 -24.21 -13.52 3.42
CA VAL A 181 -24.78 -14.84 3.12
C VAL A 181 -23.93 -15.96 3.72
N LEU A 182 -22.62 -15.77 3.83
CA LEU A 182 -21.74 -16.77 4.41
C LEU A 182 -22.09 -17.12 5.86
N VAL A 183 -22.63 -16.16 6.62
CA VAL A 183 -22.98 -16.36 8.03
C VAL A 183 -24.23 -17.22 8.18
N THR A 184 -25.13 -17.14 7.19
CA THR A 184 -26.42 -17.84 7.21
C THR A 184 -26.40 -19.16 6.44
N LEU A 185 -25.27 -19.51 5.80
CA LEU A 185 -25.16 -20.79 5.10
C LEU A 185 -25.15 -21.97 6.09
N PRO A 186 -25.98 -23.00 5.86
CA PRO A 186 -25.85 -24.28 6.58
C PRO A 186 -24.47 -24.89 6.34
N SER A 187 -24.06 -25.80 7.20
CA SER A 187 -22.76 -26.46 7.09
C SER A 187 -22.91 -27.98 7.33
N PRO A 188 -22.78 -28.83 6.28
CA PRO A 188 -22.46 -28.53 4.87
C PRO A 188 -23.67 -28.04 4.06
N VAL A 189 -23.41 -27.48 2.88
CA VAL A 189 -24.42 -27.04 1.91
C VAL A 189 -23.94 -27.28 0.47
N ASP A 190 -24.86 -27.69 -0.39
CA ASP A 190 -24.58 -27.84 -1.81
C ASP A 190 -24.68 -26.47 -2.51
N VAL A 191 -23.66 -26.14 -3.28
CA VAL A 191 -23.54 -24.87 -4.00
C VAL A 191 -23.09 -25.09 -5.43
N GLU A 192 -23.33 -24.10 -6.25
CA GLU A 192 -22.80 -24.05 -7.63
C GLU A 192 -21.36 -23.48 -7.60
N LEU A 193 -20.41 -24.26 -8.07
CA LEU A 193 -19.00 -23.90 -8.16
C LEU A 193 -18.61 -23.69 -9.63
N ARG A 194 -18.15 -22.49 -9.99
CA ARG A 194 -17.71 -22.13 -11.34
C ARG A 194 -16.17 -21.98 -11.40
N GLY A 195 -15.55 -22.69 -12.35
CA GLY A 195 -14.10 -22.69 -12.53
C GLY A 195 -13.30 -23.09 -11.29
N GLY A 196 -13.91 -23.82 -10.35
CA GLY A 196 -13.31 -24.23 -9.10
C GLY A 196 -12.98 -23.09 -8.14
N ARG A 197 -13.56 -21.89 -8.35
CA ARG A 197 -13.18 -20.67 -7.58
C ARG A 197 -14.35 -19.75 -7.21
N VAL A 198 -15.35 -19.63 -8.06
CA VAL A 198 -16.50 -18.76 -7.79
C VAL A 198 -17.65 -19.63 -7.34
N VAL A 199 -18.22 -19.29 -6.18
CA VAL A 199 -19.31 -20.03 -5.56
C VAL A 199 -20.60 -19.22 -5.70
N VAL A 200 -21.68 -19.88 -6.11
CA VAL A 200 -23.02 -19.28 -6.11
C VAL A 200 -23.87 -20.02 -5.07
N ALA A 201 -24.23 -19.29 -4.01
CA ALA A 201 -25.06 -19.79 -2.92
C ALA A 201 -26.23 -18.82 -2.72
N ASP A 202 -27.45 -19.34 -2.60
CA ASP A 202 -28.68 -18.56 -2.44
C ASP A 202 -28.83 -17.39 -3.46
N GLY A 203 -28.39 -17.61 -4.71
CA GLY A 203 -28.40 -16.59 -5.77
C GLY A 203 -27.33 -15.48 -5.59
N VAL A 204 -26.47 -15.56 -4.58
CA VAL A 204 -25.36 -14.63 -4.35
C VAL A 204 -24.05 -15.21 -4.87
N THR A 205 -23.30 -14.40 -5.62
CA THR A 205 -21.97 -14.80 -6.10
C THR A 205 -20.91 -14.44 -5.08
N ILE A 206 -20.22 -15.45 -4.56
CA ILE A 206 -19.11 -15.33 -3.61
C ILE A 206 -17.80 -15.41 -4.39
N TYR A 207 -16.97 -14.37 -4.30
CA TYR A 207 -15.72 -14.28 -5.03
C TYR A 207 -14.53 -14.77 -4.18
N PRO A 208 -13.54 -15.44 -4.81
CA PRO A 208 -12.33 -15.87 -4.11
C PRO A 208 -11.46 -14.66 -3.72
N SER A 209 -10.95 -14.66 -2.50
CA SER A 209 -9.97 -13.70 -2.02
C SER A 209 -8.52 -14.22 -2.11
N GLY A 210 -8.33 -15.40 -2.70
CA GLY A 210 -7.03 -16.01 -2.92
C GLY A 210 -7.10 -17.27 -3.78
N ARG A 211 -5.96 -17.96 -3.89
CA ARG A 211 -5.90 -19.26 -4.58
C ARG A 211 -6.43 -20.36 -3.67
N PRO A 212 -7.10 -21.39 -4.22
CA PRO A 212 -7.42 -22.58 -3.44
C PRO A 212 -6.14 -23.28 -3.01
N VAL A 213 -6.16 -23.84 -1.80
CA VAL A 213 -5.06 -24.60 -1.22
C VAL A 213 -5.53 -25.99 -0.77
N HIS A 214 -4.62 -26.98 -0.77
CA HIS A 214 -4.93 -28.34 -0.33
C HIS A 214 -4.57 -28.58 1.16
N LYS A 215 -3.88 -27.63 1.77
CA LYS A 215 -3.51 -27.71 3.19
C LYS A 215 -4.51 -26.91 4.02
N HIS A 216 -4.85 -27.45 5.16
CA HIS A 216 -5.65 -26.74 6.15
C HIS A 216 -5.07 -25.36 6.46
N PRO A 217 -5.89 -24.30 6.45
CA PRO A 217 -5.44 -22.98 6.88
C PRO A 217 -5.03 -23.03 8.36
N ARG A 218 -3.89 -22.40 8.67
CA ARG A 218 -3.38 -22.32 10.05
C ARG A 218 -4.13 -21.27 10.83
N GLY A 219 -4.52 -21.57 12.08
CA GLY A 219 -5.19 -20.62 12.97
C GLY A 219 -6.34 -21.24 13.75
N ARG A 220 -7.00 -20.41 14.57
CA ARG A 220 -8.20 -20.78 15.30
C ARG A 220 -9.37 -20.86 14.31
N ARG A 221 -10.07 -21.97 14.31
CA ARG A 221 -11.21 -22.26 13.42
C ARG A 221 -12.51 -22.14 14.17
N VAL A 222 -13.51 -21.63 13.48
CA VAL A 222 -14.89 -21.60 13.92
C VAL A 222 -15.76 -22.00 12.73
N ASP A 223 -16.42 -23.13 12.84
CA ASP A 223 -17.30 -23.66 11.80
C ASP A 223 -18.69 -23.04 11.92
N ASN A 224 -19.41 -22.95 10.79
CA ASN A 224 -20.82 -22.62 10.84
C ASN A 224 -21.59 -23.80 11.46
N PRO A 225 -22.68 -23.53 12.20
CA PRO A 225 -23.56 -24.59 12.68
C PRO A 225 -24.28 -25.29 11.52
N ALA A 226 -24.65 -26.56 11.72
CA ALA A 226 -25.40 -27.31 10.74
C ALA A 226 -26.73 -26.64 10.37
N GLN A 227 -27.37 -26.01 11.33
CA GLN A 227 -28.54 -25.14 11.12
C GLN A 227 -28.21 -23.77 11.63
N PRO A 228 -28.17 -22.74 10.74
CA PRO A 228 -27.96 -21.38 11.16
C PRO A 228 -29.14 -20.87 11.98
N ASP A 229 -28.85 -20.15 13.05
CA ASP A 229 -29.88 -19.47 13.84
C ASP A 229 -30.51 -18.33 12.98
N PRO A 230 -31.85 -18.36 12.79
CA PRO A 230 -32.55 -17.32 12.03
C PRO A 230 -32.37 -15.90 12.56
N GLU A 231 -32.02 -15.76 13.85
CA GLU A 231 -31.79 -14.47 14.50
C GLU A 231 -30.37 -13.96 14.32
N THR A 232 -29.46 -14.78 13.79
CA THR A 232 -28.06 -14.38 13.57
C THR A 232 -27.97 -13.22 12.61
N ARG A 233 -27.61 -12.05 13.12
CA ARG A 233 -27.41 -10.83 12.32
C ARG A 233 -25.99 -10.78 11.76
N ALA A 234 -25.85 -11.04 10.47
CA ALA A 234 -24.59 -10.87 9.77
C ALA A 234 -24.18 -9.38 9.67
N PRO A 235 -22.92 -9.02 9.96
CA PRO A 235 -22.42 -7.66 9.77
C PRO A 235 -22.56 -7.22 8.31
N ARG A 236 -23.25 -6.10 8.05
CA ARG A 236 -23.57 -5.67 6.65
C ARG A 236 -22.88 -4.38 6.22
N GLY A 237 -22.16 -3.73 7.11
CA GLY A 237 -21.60 -2.39 6.88
C GLY A 237 -20.12 -2.40 6.51
N LEU A 238 -19.70 -1.41 5.70
CA LEU A 238 -18.27 -1.13 5.45
C LEU A 238 -17.52 -0.82 6.74
N LEU A 239 -18.16 -0.17 7.70
CA LEU A 239 -17.55 0.14 9.01
C LEU A 239 -17.16 -1.12 9.79
N ALA A 240 -17.93 -2.21 9.69
CA ALA A 240 -17.59 -3.46 10.32
C ALA A 240 -16.31 -4.06 9.69
N GLN A 241 -16.16 -4.00 8.37
CA GLN A 241 -14.95 -4.44 7.67
C GLN A 241 -13.75 -3.55 7.98
N LEU A 242 -13.92 -2.21 7.94
CA LEU A 242 -12.87 -1.27 8.30
C LEU A 242 -12.37 -1.46 9.75
N ARG A 243 -13.27 -1.79 10.68
CA ARG A 243 -12.92 -2.05 12.08
C ARG A 243 -11.99 -3.26 12.22
N VAL A 244 -12.22 -4.31 11.44
CA VAL A 244 -11.33 -5.50 11.41
C VAL A 244 -10.02 -5.17 10.73
N ASP A 245 -10.03 -4.37 9.66
CA ASP A 245 -8.82 -3.98 8.94
C ASP A 245 -8.01 -2.92 9.68
N ALA A 246 -8.61 -2.17 10.61
CA ALA A 246 -7.92 -1.14 11.40
C ALA A 246 -6.71 -1.68 12.18
N VAL A 247 -6.68 -2.97 12.47
CA VAL A 247 -5.53 -3.62 13.11
C VAL A 247 -4.25 -3.52 12.27
N PHE A 248 -4.39 -3.43 10.94
CA PHE A 248 -3.25 -3.24 10.02
C PHE A 248 -2.70 -1.81 9.99
N LEU A 249 -3.38 -0.85 10.65
CA LEU A 249 -2.87 0.51 10.84
C LEU A 249 -1.81 0.56 11.95
N VAL A 250 -1.87 -0.35 12.92
CA VAL A 250 -1.01 -0.34 14.11
C VAL A 250 0.48 -0.33 13.77
N PRO A 251 1.01 -1.13 12.83
CA PRO A 251 2.43 -1.10 12.48
C PRO A 251 2.84 0.12 11.65
N ALA A 252 1.90 0.86 11.07
CA ALA A 252 2.22 1.93 10.12
C ALA A 252 3.12 3.05 10.70
N PRO A 253 2.89 3.58 11.93
CA PRO A 253 3.77 4.59 12.51
C PRO A 253 5.19 4.08 12.75
N ILE A 254 5.35 2.79 13.07
CA ILE A 254 6.66 2.17 13.29
C ILE A 254 7.40 2.03 11.96
N VAL A 255 6.70 1.58 10.90
CA VAL A 255 7.25 1.51 9.55
C VAL A 255 7.66 2.90 9.05
N GLY A 256 6.81 3.91 9.29
CA GLY A 256 7.12 5.30 8.97
C GLY A 256 8.34 5.83 9.69
N LEU A 257 8.46 5.54 10.99
CA LEU A 257 9.62 5.96 11.80
C LEU A 257 10.92 5.33 11.29
N PHE A 258 10.88 4.03 11.00
CA PHE A 258 12.03 3.33 10.43
C PHE A 258 12.45 3.92 9.08
N TRP A 259 11.47 4.22 8.21
CA TRP A 259 11.73 4.84 6.92
C TRP A 259 12.37 6.22 7.07
N ALA A 260 11.77 7.09 7.90
CA ALA A 260 12.29 8.45 8.14
C ALA A 260 13.71 8.44 8.72
N TYR A 261 14.01 7.45 9.58
CA TYR A 261 15.36 7.26 10.13
C TYR A 261 16.38 6.87 9.04
N VAL A 262 16.03 5.93 8.15
CA VAL A 262 16.93 5.47 7.08
C VAL A 262 17.14 6.53 6.01
N ASP A 263 16.08 7.27 5.67
CA ASP A 263 16.07 8.28 4.61
C ASP A 263 16.57 9.66 5.08
N GLY A 264 16.66 9.87 6.40
CA GLY A 264 17.00 11.18 6.97
C GLY A 264 15.96 12.28 6.72
N SER A 265 14.72 11.91 6.37
CA SER A 265 13.66 12.85 5.95
C SER A 265 12.88 13.50 7.10
N GLY A 266 13.27 13.21 8.34
CA GLY A 266 12.72 13.83 9.55
C GLY A 266 11.21 13.60 9.72
N PHE A 267 10.51 14.57 10.32
CA PHE A 267 9.09 14.45 10.69
C PHE A 267 8.16 14.34 9.46
N THR A 268 8.45 15.09 8.41
CA THR A 268 7.65 15.07 7.17
C THR A 268 7.73 13.71 6.48
N GLY A 269 8.92 13.13 6.40
CA GLY A 269 9.13 11.78 5.88
C GLY A 269 8.42 10.73 6.72
N TRP A 270 8.45 10.87 8.06
CA TRP A 270 7.72 9.99 8.97
C TRP A 270 6.20 9.99 8.71
N ILE A 271 5.59 11.18 8.59
CA ILE A 271 4.15 11.29 8.29
C ILE A 271 3.85 10.65 6.94
N THR A 272 4.59 11.01 5.90
CA THR A 272 4.38 10.52 4.53
C THR A 272 4.46 9.00 4.46
N ALA A 273 5.51 8.42 5.00
CA ALA A 273 5.68 6.96 5.02
C ALA A 273 4.62 6.26 5.89
N THR A 274 4.23 6.86 7.03
CA THR A 274 3.14 6.35 7.87
C THR A 274 1.81 6.30 7.12
N VAL A 275 1.46 7.36 6.39
CA VAL A 275 0.20 7.41 5.63
C VAL A 275 0.19 6.38 4.50
N ILE A 276 1.29 6.23 3.77
CA ILE A 276 1.42 5.19 2.74
C ILE A 276 1.32 3.78 3.36
N ALA A 277 2.04 3.52 4.44
CA ALA A 277 2.01 2.24 5.13
C ALA A 277 0.62 1.91 5.69
N ALA A 278 -0.08 2.90 6.23
CA ALA A 278 -1.46 2.77 6.70
C ALA A 278 -2.43 2.42 5.56
N ALA A 279 -2.35 3.14 4.45
CA ALA A 279 -3.18 2.88 3.26
C ALA A 279 -2.92 1.47 2.70
N LEU A 280 -1.65 1.05 2.61
CA LEU A 280 -1.27 -0.31 2.20
C LEU A 280 -1.75 -1.37 3.18
N GLY A 281 -1.70 -1.10 4.49
CA GLY A 281 -2.22 -2.00 5.52
C GLY A 281 -3.72 -2.25 5.36
N LEU A 282 -4.52 -1.19 5.21
CA LEU A 282 -5.97 -1.30 4.94
C LEU A 282 -6.25 -2.03 3.63
N TRP A 283 -5.51 -1.69 2.58
CA TRP A 283 -5.63 -2.38 1.29
C TRP A 283 -5.30 -3.87 1.40
N TRP A 284 -4.26 -4.23 2.15
CA TRP A 284 -3.88 -5.63 2.36
C TRP A 284 -4.97 -6.43 3.05
N GLY A 285 -5.59 -5.89 4.13
CA GLY A 285 -6.74 -6.51 4.81
C GLY A 285 -7.90 -6.73 3.86
N ALA A 286 -8.34 -5.66 3.18
CA ALA A 286 -9.42 -5.71 2.20
C ALA A 286 -9.12 -6.66 1.03
N PHE A 287 -7.88 -6.62 0.51
CA PHE A 287 -7.44 -7.46 -0.60
C PHE A 287 -7.36 -8.94 -0.23
N ARG A 288 -7.06 -9.27 1.02
CA ARG A 288 -7.05 -10.65 1.53
C ARG A 288 -8.43 -11.17 1.93
N GLY A 289 -9.44 -10.30 1.98
CA GLY A 289 -10.82 -10.65 2.33
C GLY A 289 -11.00 -10.87 3.83
N SER A 290 -10.84 -9.81 4.60
CA SER A 290 -11.13 -9.78 6.03
C SER A 290 -12.60 -10.08 6.31
N ASP A 291 -12.86 -10.80 7.39
CA ASP A 291 -14.17 -11.29 7.82
C ASP A 291 -14.57 -10.61 9.14
N PRO A 292 -15.61 -9.76 9.14
CA PRO A 292 -16.07 -9.03 10.31
C PRO A 292 -17.07 -9.80 11.20
N SER A 293 -17.46 -11.05 10.82
CA SER A 293 -18.44 -11.85 11.57
C SER A 293 -17.92 -12.45 12.87
#